data_930bc50feb8ec7a9005fb309bce11907
#
_entry.id   930bc50feb8ec7a9005fb309bce11907
#
_cell.length_a   1.000
_cell.length_b   1.000
_cell.length_c   1.000
_cell.angle_alpha   90.00
_cell.angle_beta   90.00
_cell.angle_gamma   90.00
#
_symmetry.space_group_name_H-M   'P 1'
#
loop_
_entity.id
_entity.type
_entity.pdbx_description
1 polymer ?
#
loop_
_entity_poly.entity_id
_entity_poly.type
_entity_poly.pdbx_seq_one_letter_code
_entity_poly.pdbx_strand_id
1 'polypeptide(L)'
;MAKMKMIIDCDTGVDDALAITYILANPDIELLGVTTTFGNVDLDMAAVNSKLILELFHKGEIGVYKGASHSRVSDHYERHAKSNAIHGDNGIGNVDLGPMKGKIEEKNAVDFILESARQYKKDLHLVFVGPLTNLAECIEKDEAALKEVGDITIMGGALTTRGNASIYAEANIISDPLSAKIALGSSLDLHLVPLDATHKTLFRVSDIKEWKDINEAGKDLYEIARYYYVRELGGEETGGAMHDPLAAFASYDPSIITNWFACNLTAEESGRTISYFEELNLPRKRHHVALDVDTRRFTKEYIDLVTALIKNN
;
A
#
# COMPACT_ATOMS: atom_id res chain seq x y z
N MET A 1 -20.54 7.59 14.30
CA MET A 1 -20.61 7.82 12.83
C MET A 1 -20.45 6.48 12.14
N ALA A 2 -20.91 6.29 10.91
CA ALA A 2 -20.57 5.07 10.15
C ALA A 2 -19.06 5.06 9.89
N LYS A 3 -18.44 3.87 9.98
CA LYS A 3 -17.02 3.72 9.68
C LYS A 3 -16.79 3.86 8.17
N MET A 4 -15.64 4.44 7.80
CA MET A 4 -15.14 4.43 6.43
C MET A 4 -14.84 3.01 6.00
N LYS A 5 -15.36 2.58 4.86
CA LYS A 5 -15.08 1.26 4.30
C LYS A 5 -13.81 1.31 3.46
N MET A 6 -12.90 0.37 3.69
CA MET A 6 -11.62 0.36 2.99
C MET A 6 -11.29 -1.04 2.47
N ILE A 7 -10.70 -1.10 1.28
CA ILE A 7 -10.01 -2.26 0.73
C ILE A 7 -8.58 -1.83 0.46
N ILE A 8 -7.62 -2.65 0.87
CA ILE A 8 -6.20 -2.46 0.53
C ILE A 8 -5.76 -3.55 -0.44
N ASP A 9 -5.09 -3.14 -1.53
CA ASP A 9 -4.45 -4.02 -2.52
C ASP A 9 -2.93 -3.94 -2.31
N CYS A 10 -2.31 -5.07 -2.04
CA CYS A 10 -0.92 -5.12 -1.57
C CYS A 10 -0.16 -6.35 -2.09
N ASP A 11 1.15 -6.29 -2.09
CA ASP A 11 2.08 -7.38 -2.41
C ASP A 11 2.85 -7.86 -1.17
N THR A 12 2.18 -7.95 -0.07
CA THR A 12 2.50 -7.98 1.35
C THR A 12 3.93 -8.30 1.71
N GLY A 13 4.73 -7.24 1.66
CA GLY A 13 6.01 -7.09 2.31
C GLY A 13 5.86 -6.52 3.72
N VAL A 14 6.95 -5.96 4.25
CA VAL A 14 6.98 -5.40 5.61
C VAL A 14 6.16 -4.12 5.72
N ASP A 15 6.29 -3.19 4.78
CA ASP A 15 5.57 -1.92 4.81
C ASP A 15 4.08 -2.10 4.52
N ASP A 16 3.69 -3.04 3.66
CA ASP A 16 2.28 -3.47 3.52
C ASP A 16 1.72 -4.00 4.83
N ALA A 17 2.47 -4.86 5.55
CA ALA A 17 2.07 -5.37 6.86
C ALA A 17 1.84 -4.24 7.86
N LEU A 18 2.67 -3.21 7.84
CA LEU A 18 2.51 -2.01 8.67
C LEU A 18 1.30 -1.17 8.24
N ALA A 19 0.99 -1.10 6.93
CA ALA A 19 -0.20 -0.42 6.42
C ALA A 19 -1.49 -1.15 6.82
N ILE A 20 -1.54 -2.48 6.68
CA ILE A 20 -2.66 -3.32 7.16
C ILE A 20 -2.86 -3.10 8.67
N THR A 21 -1.76 -3.11 9.44
CA THR A 21 -1.82 -2.89 10.89
C THR A 21 -2.38 -1.52 11.24
N TYR A 22 -2.01 -0.45 10.50
CA TYR A 22 -2.59 0.89 10.67
C TYR A 22 -4.11 0.89 10.44
N ILE A 23 -4.56 0.27 9.35
CA ILE A 23 -5.99 0.20 9.02
C ILE A 23 -6.76 -0.52 10.13
N LEU A 24 -6.22 -1.62 10.67
CA LEU A 24 -6.82 -2.35 11.79
C LEU A 24 -6.82 -1.55 13.09
N ALA A 25 -5.80 -0.70 13.29
CA ALA A 25 -5.65 0.13 14.48
C ALA A 25 -6.61 1.34 14.48
N ASN A 26 -7.06 1.78 13.32
CA ASN A 26 -7.91 2.96 13.21
C ASN A 26 -9.38 2.58 13.49
N PRO A 27 -9.97 3.07 14.61
CA PRO A 27 -11.33 2.69 15.01
C PRO A 27 -12.42 3.19 14.04
N ASP A 28 -12.11 4.17 13.21
CA ASP A 28 -13.04 4.79 12.26
C ASP A 28 -13.01 4.12 10.87
N ILE A 29 -12.14 3.11 10.67
CA ILE A 29 -12.04 2.32 9.44
C ILE A 29 -12.66 0.94 9.65
N GLU A 30 -13.40 0.47 8.64
CA GLU A 30 -13.85 -0.90 8.47
C GLU A 30 -13.11 -1.52 7.28
N LEU A 31 -12.13 -2.38 7.56
CA LEU A 31 -11.42 -3.12 6.51
C LEU A 31 -12.34 -4.22 5.97
N LEU A 32 -12.82 -4.08 4.75
CA LEU A 32 -13.71 -5.05 4.10
C LEU A 32 -12.98 -6.30 3.62
N GLY A 33 -11.73 -6.15 3.23
CA GLY A 33 -10.88 -7.21 2.74
C GLY A 33 -9.52 -6.70 2.29
N VAL A 34 -8.60 -7.64 2.13
CA VAL A 34 -7.28 -7.41 1.54
C VAL A 34 -7.24 -8.10 0.19
N THR A 35 -6.90 -7.37 -0.87
CA THR A 35 -6.60 -7.95 -2.17
C THR A 35 -5.11 -8.01 -2.38
N THR A 36 -4.62 -9.01 -3.10
CA THR A 36 -3.18 -9.22 -3.23
C THR A 36 -2.74 -9.32 -4.68
N THR A 37 -1.50 -8.90 -4.92
CA THR A 37 -0.80 -9.02 -6.19
C THR A 37 0.64 -9.51 -5.94
N PHE A 38 1.42 -9.70 -6.99
CA PHE A 38 2.84 -9.95 -6.94
C PHE A 38 3.61 -8.63 -6.70
N GLY A 39 4.87 -8.71 -6.30
CA GLY A 39 5.76 -7.53 -6.19
C GLY A 39 6.89 -7.77 -5.19
N ASN A 40 6.73 -7.40 -3.93
CA ASN A 40 7.69 -7.68 -2.86
C ASN A 40 7.92 -9.18 -2.69
N VAL A 41 6.86 -9.96 -2.87
CA VAL A 41 6.83 -11.43 -2.88
C VAL A 41 5.92 -11.92 -4.01
N ASP A 42 5.88 -13.23 -4.25
CA ASP A 42 4.89 -13.81 -5.15
C ASP A 42 3.47 -13.70 -4.58
N LEU A 43 2.48 -13.86 -5.45
CA LEU A 43 1.07 -13.74 -5.10
C LEU A 43 0.63 -14.63 -3.93
N ASP A 44 1.10 -15.88 -3.91
CA ASP A 44 0.70 -16.84 -2.87
C ASP A 44 1.28 -16.45 -1.51
N MET A 45 2.54 -16.04 -1.48
CA MET A 45 3.18 -15.54 -0.28
C MET A 45 2.56 -14.22 0.19
N ALA A 46 2.23 -13.29 -0.72
CA ALA A 46 1.52 -12.05 -0.39
C ALA A 46 0.18 -12.32 0.30
N ALA A 47 -0.60 -13.27 -0.24
CA ALA A 47 -1.87 -13.66 0.33
C ALA A 47 -1.73 -14.31 1.72
N VAL A 48 -0.75 -15.20 1.88
CA VAL A 48 -0.46 -15.83 3.18
C VAL A 48 -0.01 -14.78 4.19
N ASN A 49 0.92 -13.89 3.83
CA ASN A 49 1.41 -12.83 4.70
C ASN A 49 0.27 -11.90 5.15
N SER A 50 -0.58 -11.47 4.21
CA SER A 50 -1.77 -10.67 4.54
C SER A 50 -2.64 -11.37 5.59
N LYS A 51 -2.92 -12.66 5.39
CA LYS A 51 -3.75 -13.43 6.32
C LYS A 51 -3.08 -13.59 7.67
N LEU A 52 -1.78 -13.83 7.73
CA LEU A 52 -1.03 -13.95 8.98
C LEU A 52 -1.05 -12.62 9.78
N ILE A 53 -0.92 -11.47 9.11
CA ILE A 53 -1.03 -10.17 9.79
C ILE A 53 -2.46 -9.95 10.32
N LEU A 54 -3.49 -10.31 9.58
CA LEU A 54 -4.87 -10.26 10.08
C LEU A 54 -5.07 -11.17 11.30
N GLU A 55 -4.53 -12.38 11.27
CA GLU A 55 -4.62 -13.35 12.37
C GLU A 55 -3.83 -12.92 13.60
N LEU A 56 -2.69 -12.23 13.42
CA LEU A 56 -1.89 -11.65 14.50
C LEU A 56 -2.72 -10.71 15.38
N PHE A 57 -3.67 -9.99 14.79
CA PHE A 57 -4.57 -9.05 15.47
C PHE A 57 -6.01 -9.58 15.61
N HIS A 58 -6.19 -10.90 15.65
CA HIS A 58 -7.50 -11.55 15.84
C HIS A 58 -8.56 -11.10 14.82
N LYS A 59 -8.14 -10.76 13.59
CA LYS A 59 -8.99 -10.35 12.46
C LYS A 59 -8.98 -11.36 11.30
N GLY A 60 -8.69 -12.61 11.61
CA GLY A 60 -8.65 -13.69 10.62
C GLY A 60 -9.97 -13.95 9.87
N GLU A 61 -11.09 -13.38 10.32
CA GLU A 61 -12.36 -13.39 9.61
C GLU A 61 -12.41 -12.50 8.37
N ILE A 62 -11.51 -11.49 8.27
CA ILE A 62 -11.42 -10.63 7.10
C ILE A 62 -10.89 -11.43 5.91
N GLY A 63 -11.58 -11.31 4.77
CA GLY A 63 -11.24 -12.01 3.53
C GLY A 63 -9.93 -11.52 2.91
N VAL A 64 -9.15 -12.44 2.37
CA VAL A 64 -7.98 -12.15 1.53
C VAL A 64 -8.22 -12.74 0.15
N TYR A 65 -8.07 -11.93 -0.89
CA TYR A 65 -8.45 -12.24 -2.27
C TYR A 65 -7.25 -12.13 -3.20
N LYS A 66 -6.90 -13.20 -3.91
CA LYS A 66 -5.78 -13.19 -4.86
C LYS A 66 -6.17 -12.55 -6.19
N GLY A 67 -5.28 -11.70 -6.71
CA GLY A 67 -5.39 -11.07 -8.03
C GLY A 67 -4.31 -11.53 -8.99
N ALA A 68 -3.61 -10.58 -9.60
CA ALA A 68 -2.58 -10.84 -10.59
C ALA A 68 -1.35 -11.52 -9.98
N SER A 69 -0.81 -12.52 -10.69
CA SER A 69 0.37 -13.28 -10.28
C SER A 69 1.67 -12.81 -10.94
N HIS A 70 1.60 -11.96 -11.95
CA HIS A 70 2.73 -11.39 -12.69
C HIS A 70 2.31 -10.12 -13.44
N SER A 71 3.28 -9.36 -13.91
CA SER A 71 3.03 -8.15 -14.69
C SER A 71 2.51 -8.46 -16.09
N ARG A 72 1.92 -7.45 -16.74
CA ARG A 72 1.44 -7.55 -18.12
C ARG A 72 2.57 -7.61 -19.16
N VAL A 73 3.80 -7.32 -18.74
CA VAL A 73 4.98 -7.35 -19.63
C VAL A 73 5.81 -8.62 -19.47
N SER A 74 5.36 -9.56 -18.64
CA SER A 74 6.00 -10.87 -18.41
C SER A 74 4.93 -11.97 -18.33
N ASP A 75 5.32 -13.21 -18.61
CA ASP A 75 4.47 -14.39 -18.47
C ASP A 75 4.67 -15.12 -17.13
N HIS A 76 5.56 -14.61 -16.28
CA HIS A 76 5.84 -15.14 -14.94
C HIS A 76 6.31 -14.02 -14.02
N TYR A 77 6.28 -14.29 -12.73
CA TYR A 77 6.86 -13.43 -11.70
C TYR A 77 8.26 -13.90 -11.36
N GLU A 78 9.19 -12.95 -11.31
CA GLU A 78 10.53 -13.17 -10.81
C GLU A 78 10.82 -12.13 -9.72
N ARG A 79 11.11 -12.62 -8.51
CA ARG A 79 11.36 -11.75 -7.37
C ARG A 79 12.64 -10.97 -7.52
N HIS A 80 12.57 -9.66 -7.38
CA HIS A 80 13.74 -8.82 -7.47
C HIS A 80 14.69 -9.07 -6.28
N ALA A 81 16.00 -9.26 -6.56
CA ALA A 81 17.00 -9.59 -5.53
C ALA A 81 17.07 -8.59 -4.35
N LYS A 82 16.82 -7.30 -4.61
CA LYS A 82 16.73 -6.28 -3.55
C LYS A 82 15.53 -6.49 -2.64
N SER A 83 14.40 -6.97 -3.15
CA SER A 83 13.21 -7.24 -2.34
C SER A 83 13.50 -8.28 -1.25
N ASN A 84 14.21 -9.38 -1.57
CA ASN A 84 14.64 -10.36 -0.56
C ASN A 84 15.51 -9.71 0.54
N ALA A 85 16.42 -8.82 0.16
CA ALA A 85 17.28 -8.17 1.13
C ALA A 85 16.51 -7.23 2.07
N ILE A 86 15.45 -6.59 1.57
CA ILE A 86 14.65 -5.59 2.30
C ILE A 86 13.56 -6.26 3.14
N HIS A 87 12.77 -7.17 2.54
CA HIS A 87 11.59 -7.76 3.18
C HIS A 87 11.84 -9.13 3.81
N GLY A 88 13.04 -9.72 3.63
CA GLY A 88 13.34 -11.09 4.06
C GLY A 88 12.83 -12.15 3.07
N ASP A 89 13.22 -13.41 3.29
CA ASP A 89 12.86 -14.51 2.40
C ASP A 89 11.35 -14.79 2.43
N ASN A 90 10.73 -14.65 3.60
CA ASN A 90 9.28 -14.82 3.79
C ASN A 90 8.47 -13.53 3.55
N GLY A 91 9.10 -12.42 3.20
CA GLY A 91 8.44 -11.14 2.93
C GLY A 91 8.09 -10.31 4.17
N ILE A 92 8.13 -10.86 5.36
CA ILE A 92 7.77 -10.19 6.63
C ILE A 92 8.93 -10.21 7.64
N GLY A 93 10.13 -9.86 7.15
CA GLY A 93 11.32 -9.74 8.00
C GLY A 93 11.86 -11.06 8.54
N ASN A 94 11.55 -12.19 7.93
CA ASN A 94 11.88 -13.54 8.40
C ASN A 94 11.29 -13.87 9.80
N VAL A 95 10.27 -13.13 10.23
CA VAL A 95 9.53 -13.44 11.46
C VAL A 95 8.61 -14.63 11.21
N ASP A 96 8.64 -15.62 12.11
CA ASP A 96 7.77 -16.80 12.04
C ASP A 96 6.49 -16.54 12.85
N LEU A 97 5.39 -16.24 12.17
CA LEU A 97 4.07 -16.05 12.75
C LEU A 97 3.30 -17.37 12.93
N GLY A 98 3.95 -18.50 12.67
CA GLY A 98 3.33 -19.82 12.67
C GLY A 98 2.48 -20.09 11.42
N PRO A 99 1.79 -21.24 11.40
CA PRO A 99 0.96 -21.61 10.25
C PRO A 99 -0.33 -20.77 10.19
N MET A 100 -0.70 -20.36 8.98
CA MET A 100 -1.99 -19.73 8.69
C MET A 100 -3.15 -20.66 9.15
N LYS A 101 -4.11 -20.12 9.86
CA LYS A 101 -5.27 -20.84 10.42
C LYS A 101 -6.52 -20.71 9.55
N GLY A 102 -6.72 -19.53 8.96
CA GLY A 102 -7.82 -19.24 8.07
C GLY A 102 -7.60 -19.76 6.65
N LYS A 103 -8.42 -19.31 5.73
CA LYS A 103 -8.32 -19.62 4.30
C LYS A 103 -8.17 -18.34 3.48
N ILE A 104 -7.62 -18.50 2.28
CA ILE A 104 -7.68 -17.48 1.24
C ILE A 104 -8.98 -17.67 0.48
N GLU A 105 -9.65 -16.59 0.10
CA GLU A 105 -10.93 -16.63 -0.57
C GLU A 105 -10.76 -17.09 -2.04
N GLU A 106 -11.76 -17.81 -2.56
CA GLU A 106 -11.75 -18.31 -3.94
C GLU A 106 -12.06 -17.22 -4.96
N LYS A 107 -12.79 -16.17 -4.53
CA LYS A 107 -13.13 -15.03 -5.40
C LYS A 107 -11.86 -14.27 -5.78
N ASN A 108 -11.77 -13.88 -7.06
CA ASN A 108 -10.68 -13.06 -7.55
C ASN A 108 -10.75 -11.64 -6.99
N ALA A 109 -9.59 -11.00 -6.77
CA ALA A 109 -9.44 -9.65 -6.25
C ALA A 109 -10.23 -8.60 -7.07
N VAL A 110 -10.13 -8.64 -8.40
CA VAL A 110 -10.83 -7.69 -9.29
C VAL A 110 -12.35 -7.80 -9.14
N ASP A 111 -12.88 -9.00 -9.02
CA ASP A 111 -14.32 -9.21 -8.81
C ASP A 111 -14.77 -8.67 -7.46
N PHE A 112 -13.97 -8.93 -6.40
CA PHE A 112 -14.25 -8.42 -5.06
C PHE A 112 -14.22 -6.89 -5.00
N ILE A 113 -13.21 -6.24 -5.60
CA ILE A 113 -13.10 -4.78 -5.69
C ILE A 113 -14.31 -4.19 -6.41
N LEU A 114 -14.65 -4.70 -7.61
CA LEU A 114 -15.73 -4.15 -8.42
C LEU A 114 -17.12 -4.39 -7.81
N GLU A 115 -17.36 -5.55 -7.19
CA GLU A 115 -18.59 -5.78 -6.43
C GLU A 115 -18.73 -4.82 -5.26
N SER A 116 -17.66 -4.60 -4.50
CA SER A 116 -17.60 -3.66 -3.38
C SER A 116 -17.82 -2.22 -3.85
N ALA A 117 -17.19 -1.83 -4.98
CA ALA A 117 -17.37 -0.51 -5.57
C ALA A 117 -18.83 -0.22 -5.94
N ARG A 118 -19.52 -1.18 -6.57
CA ARG A 118 -20.95 -1.05 -6.91
C ARG A 118 -21.84 -0.99 -5.67
N GLN A 119 -21.48 -1.76 -4.62
CA GLN A 119 -22.25 -1.87 -3.39
C GLN A 119 -22.13 -0.62 -2.50
N TYR A 120 -20.91 -0.18 -2.25
CA TYR A 120 -20.62 0.86 -1.24
C TYR A 120 -20.40 2.25 -1.83
N LYS A 121 -20.06 2.33 -3.12
CA LYS A 121 -19.89 3.61 -3.84
C LYS A 121 -18.99 4.57 -3.06
N LYS A 122 -19.44 5.81 -2.87
CA LYS A 122 -18.69 6.88 -2.18
C LYS A 122 -18.27 6.56 -0.74
N ASP A 123 -18.84 5.54 -0.14
CA ASP A 123 -18.46 5.11 1.21
C ASP A 123 -17.24 4.16 1.19
N LEU A 124 -16.81 3.72 0.00
CA LEU A 124 -15.63 2.86 -0.21
C LEU A 124 -14.41 3.68 -0.58
N HIS A 125 -13.32 3.42 0.11
CA HIS A 125 -11.97 3.88 -0.23
C HIS A 125 -11.11 2.69 -0.66
N LEU A 126 -10.40 2.85 -1.75
CA LEU A 126 -9.49 1.84 -2.32
C LEU A 126 -8.05 2.33 -2.17
N VAL A 127 -7.21 1.51 -1.57
CA VAL A 127 -5.79 1.82 -1.38
C VAL A 127 -4.95 0.77 -2.08
N PHE A 128 -4.16 1.18 -3.07
CA PHE A 128 -3.26 0.31 -3.83
C PHE A 128 -1.82 0.62 -3.43
N VAL A 129 -1.14 -0.34 -2.83
CA VAL A 129 0.24 -0.17 -2.35
C VAL A 129 1.24 -1.13 -3.00
N GLY A 130 0.77 -2.00 -3.89
CA GLY A 130 1.58 -2.86 -4.77
C GLY A 130 1.56 -2.43 -6.24
N PRO A 131 2.08 -3.26 -7.16
CA PRO A 131 1.94 -3.06 -8.60
C PRO A 131 0.49 -2.92 -9.04
N LEU A 132 0.21 -1.98 -9.95
CA LEU A 132 -1.15 -1.53 -10.29
C LEU A 132 -1.91 -2.47 -11.24
N THR A 133 -1.51 -3.75 -11.32
CA THR A 133 -2.10 -4.74 -12.23
C THR A 133 -3.58 -4.96 -11.92
N ASN A 134 -3.93 -5.16 -10.65
CA ASN A 134 -5.33 -5.34 -10.24
C ASN A 134 -6.18 -4.09 -10.52
N LEU A 135 -5.64 -2.88 -10.29
CA LEU A 135 -6.35 -1.64 -10.61
C LEU A 135 -6.57 -1.50 -12.12
N ALA A 136 -5.56 -1.79 -12.93
CA ALA A 136 -5.69 -1.74 -14.40
C ALA A 136 -6.75 -2.72 -14.91
N GLU A 137 -6.81 -3.93 -14.36
CA GLU A 137 -7.85 -4.90 -14.70
C GLU A 137 -9.24 -4.44 -14.27
N CYS A 138 -9.37 -3.81 -13.10
CA CYS A 138 -10.63 -3.21 -12.66
C CYS A 138 -11.08 -2.09 -13.62
N ILE A 139 -10.16 -1.21 -14.05
CA ILE A 139 -10.43 -0.13 -14.98
C ILE A 139 -10.95 -0.68 -16.33
N GLU A 140 -10.24 -1.67 -16.89
CA GLU A 140 -10.63 -2.26 -18.17
C GLU A 140 -11.97 -3.00 -18.09
N LYS A 141 -12.28 -3.57 -16.93
CA LYS A 141 -13.51 -4.34 -16.73
C LYS A 141 -14.73 -3.46 -16.44
N ASP A 142 -14.58 -2.45 -15.59
CA ASP A 142 -15.67 -1.53 -15.20
C ASP A 142 -15.15 -0.23 -14.55
N GLU A 143 -14.55 0.65 -15.35
CA GLU A 143 -14.11 1.96 -14.88
C GLU A 143 -15.27 2.81 -14.30
N ALA A 144 -16.50 2.57 -14.78
CA ALA A 144 -17.67 3.31 -14.33
C ALA A 144 -17.98 3.02 -12.84
N ALA A 145 -17.83 1.77 -12.40
CA ALA A 145 -18.00 1.43 -10.99
C ALA A 145 -16.93 2.12 -10.10
N LEU A 146 -15.70 2.22 -10.59
CA LEU A 146 -14.61 2.88 -9.86
C LEU A 146 -14.80 4.40 -9.74
N LYS A 147 -15.49 5.04 -10.67
CA LYS A 147 -15.84 6.48 -10.58
C LYS A 147 -16.82 6.82 -9.46
N GLU A 148 -17.52 5.83 -8.96
CA GLU A 148 -18.52 5.99 -7.91
C GLU A 148 -17.94 5.85 -6.49
N VAL A 149 -16.68 5.38 -6.34
CA VAL A 149 -16.04 5.21 -5.02
C VAL A 149 -15.63 6.56 -4.42
N GLY A 150 -15.44 6.57 -3.11
CA GLY A 150 -15.11 7.79 -2.36
C GLY A 150 -13.70 8.27 -2.62
N ASP A 151 -12.76 7.33 -2.71
CA ASP A 151 -11.35 7.62 -2.94
C ASP A 151 -10.63 6.43 -3.58
N ILE A 152 -9.59 6.73 -4.38
CA ILE A 152 -8.61 5.76 -4.87
C ILE A 152 -7.22 6.35 -4.63
N THR A 153 -6.56 5.85 -3.60
CA THR A 153 -5.19 6.23 -3.24
C THR A 153 -4.20 5.18 -3.71
N ILE A 154 -3.09 5.63 -4.28
CA ILE A 154 -2.01 4.79 -4.80
C ILE A 154 -0.70 5.16 -4.10
N MET A 155 -0.02 4.20 -3.48
CA MET A 155 1.40 4.32 -3.19
C MET A 155 2.19 3.96 -4.44
N GLY A 156 2.97 4.89 -4.96
CA GLY A 156 3.80 4.64 -6.14
C GLY A 156 4.29 5.89 -6.84
N GLY A 157 5.33 5.72 -7.61
CA GLY A 157 5.89 6.78 -8.43
C GLY A 157 6.96 7.64 -7.76
N ALA A 158 7.69 8.36 -8.61
CA ALA A 158 8.69 9.35 -8.23
C ALA A 158 8.69 10.46 -9.29
N LEU A 159 8.31 11.69 -8.91
CA LEU A 159 8.17 12.80 -9.86
C LEU A 159 9.37 13.76 -9.81
N THR A 160 9.71 14.24 -8.61
CA THR A 160 10.77 15.25 -8.41
C THR A 160 11.94 14.70 -7.60
N THR A 161 11.81 13.46 -7.12
CA THR A 161 12.85 12.74 -6.37
C THR A 161 13.40 11.55 -7.17
N ARG A 162 14.44 10.91 -6.66
CA ARG A 162 14.95 9.67 -7.23
C ARG A 162 14.01 8.51 -6.93
N GLY A 163 13.94 7.55 -7.86
CA GLY A 163 13.32 6.26 -7.59
C GLY A 163 14.11 5.42 -6.59
N ASN A 164 13.48 4.37 -6.09
CA ASN A 164 14.06 3.38 -5.18
C ASN A 164 14.43 2.06 -5.90
N ALA A 165 13.74 1.72 -6.98
CA ALA A 165 14.08 0.54 -7.81
C ALA A 165 15.16 0.88 -8.85
N SER A 166 15.10 2.07 -9.44
CA SER A 166 16.15 2.64 -10.28
C SER A 166 16.29 4.14 -9.97
N ILE A 167 17.21 4.84 -10.65
CA ILE A 167 17.35 6.30 -10.44
C ILE A 167 16.12 7.10 -10.88
N TYR A 168 15.23 6.50 -11.68
CA TYR A 168 14.04 7.15 -12.24
C TYR A 168 12.73 6.52 -11.79
N ALA A 169 12.76 5.26 -11.38
CA ALA A 169 11.56 4.47 -11.16
C ALA A 169 11.37 4.06 -9.71
N GLU A 170 10.15 4.19 -9.24
CA GLU A 170 9.66 3.63 -8.01
C GLU A 170 9.24 2.15 -8.25
N ALA A 171 9.33 1.31 -7.21
CA ALA A 171 9.21 -0.14 -7.30
C ALA A 171 7.86 -0.62 -7.84
N ASN A 172 6.74 -0.08 -7.36
CA ASN A 172 5.40 -0.50 -7.79
C ASN A 172 5.16 -0.16 -9.27
N ILE A 173 5.60 1.02 -9.70
CA ILE A 173 5.42 1.48 -11.06
C ILE A 173 6.28 0.67 -12.04
N ILE A 174 7.54 0.37 -11.71
CA ILE A 174 8.41 -0.40 -12.60
C ILE A 174 8.06 -1.89 -12.64
N SER A 175 7.43 -2.41 -11.59
CA SER A 175 7.00 -3.81 -11.54
C SER A 175 5.93 -4.14 -12.58
N ASP A 176 5.04 -3.19 -12.91
CA ASP A 176 4.13 -3.29 -14.06
C ASP A 176 3.87 -1.90 -14.68
N PRO A 177 4.80 -1.40 -15.50
CA PRO A 177 4.69 -0.06 -16.09
C PRO A 177 3.52 0.07 -17.07
N LEU A 178 3.07 -1.03 -17.68
CA LEU A 178 1.91 -1.01 -18.56
C LEU A 178 0.62 -0.81 -17.77
N SER A 179 0.44 -1.53 -16.67
CA SER A 179 -0.70 -1.33 -15.76
C SER A 179 -0.68 0.05 -15.12
N ALA A 180 0.49 0.53 -14.71
CA ALA A 180 0.64 1.90 -14.21
C ALA A 180 0.23 2.94 -15.27
N LYS A 181 0.62 2.75 -16.53
CA LYS A 181 0.22 3.63 -17.64
C LYS A 181 -1.29 3.62 -17.87
N ILE A 182 -1.94 2.46 -17.76
CA ILE A 182 -3.41 2.34 -17.88
C ILE A 182 -4.09 3.09 -16.73
N ALA A 183 -3.67 2.85 -15.49
CA ALA A 183 -4.24 3.50 -14.31
C ALA A 183 -4.09 5.02 -14.37
N LEU A 184 -2.87 5.52 -14.57
CA LEU A 184 -2.57 6.96 -14.65
C LEU A 184 -3.13 7.62 -15.91
N GLY A 185 -3.44 6.87 -16.97
CA GLY A 185 -4.10 7.34 -18.18
C GLY A 185 -5.63 7.30 -18.13
N SER A 186 -6.22 6.77 -17.07
CA SER A 186 -7.67 6.62 -16.89
C SER A 186 -8.37 7.97 -16.65
N SER A 187 -9.69 7.94 -16.63
CA SER A 187 -10.50 9.12 -16.27
C SER A 187 -10.86 9.18 -14.78
N LEU A 188 -10.24 8.32 -13.96
CA LEU A 188 -10.41 8.31 -12.51
C LEU A 188 -9.74 9.52 -11.85
N ASP A 189 -10.26 9.91 -10.71
CA ASP A 189 -9.63 10.89 -9.82
C ASP A 189 -8.74 10.12 -8.84
N LEU A 190 -7.42 10.14 -9.06
CA LEU A 190 -6.48 9.36 -8.29
C LEU A 190 -5.67 10.25 -7.34
N HIS A 191 -5.52 9.80 -6.10
CA HIS A 191 -4.56 10.35 -5.16
C HIS A 191 -3.28 9.52 -5.20
N LEU A 192 -2.19 10.11 -5.67
CA LEU A 192 -0.88 9.46 -5.73
C LEU A 192 -0.02 9.91 -4.54
N VAL A 193 0.47 8.97 -3.78
CA VAL A 193 1.41 9.18 -2.66
C VAL A 193 2.78 8.62 -3.07
N PRO A 194 3.58 9.40 -3.83
CA PRO A 194 4.84 8.95 -4.38
C PRO A 194 5.99 9.08 -3.39
N LEU A 195 7.18 8.66 -3.81
CA LEU A 195 8.42 8.84 -3.03
C LEU A 195 8.70 10.30 -2.67
N ASP A 196 8.16 11.26 -3.43
CA ASP A 196 8.25 12.71 -3.14
C ASP A 196 7.70 13.07 -1.76
N ALA A 197 6.66 12.39 -1.30
CA ALA A 197 6.08 12.54 0.03
C ALA A 197 6.63 11.50 1.01
N THR A 198 6.69 10.22 0.62
CA THR A 198 7.02 9.14 1.54
C THR A 198 8.46 9.23 2.05
N HIS A 199 9.42 9.66 1.23
CA HIS A 199 10.81 9.90 1.66
C HIS A 199 10.95 11.00 2.72
N LYS A 200 9.92 11.80 2.94
CA LYS A 200 9.91 12.84 3.99
C LYS A 200 9.39 12.33 5.32
N THR A 201 8.78 11.16 5.35
CA THR A 201 8.38 10.54 6.62
C THR A 201 9.62 10.06 7.36
N LEU A 202 9.54 10.10 8.68
CA LEU A 202 10.65 9.67 9.51
C LEU A 202 10.11 8.75 10.60
N PHE A 203 10.35 7.46 10.42
CA PHE A 203 10.01 6.42 11.37
C PHE A 203 11.29 5.76 11.89
N ARG A 204 11.47 5.68 13.20
CA ARG A 204 12.62 5.03 13.83
C ARG A 204 12.18 3.82 14.62
N VAL A 205 12.96 2.76 14.54
CA VAL A 205 12.73 1.57 15.34
C VAL A 205 12.82 1.87 16.84
N SER A 206 13.66 2.83 17.22
CA SER A 206 13.74 3.31 18.60
C SER A 206 12.44 3.91 19.13
N ASP A 207 11.60 4.49 18.25
CA ASP A 207 10.33 5.12 18.66
C ASP A 207 9.25 4.09 19.00
N ILE A 208 9.44 2.82 18.60
CA ILE A 208 8.50 1.71 18.83
C ILE A 208 9.06 0.60 19.74
N LYS A 209 10.16 0.87 20.45
CA LYS A 209 10.81 -0.14 21.32
C LYS A 209 9.87 -0.76 22.36
N GLU A 210 8.88 -0.02 22.83
CA GLU A 210 7.92 -0.52 23.79
C GLU A 210 7.02 -1.64 23.24
N TRP A 211 6.80 -1.74 21.93
CA TRP A 211 5.91 -2.74 21.33
C TRP A 211 6.31 -4.17 21.71
N LYS A 212 7.62 -4.46 21.69
CA LYS A 212 8.15 -5.81 22.00
C LYS A 212 7.90 -6.28 23.43
N ASP A 213 7.60 -5.35 24.34
CA ASP A 213 7.41 -5.64 25.77
C ASP A 213 5.92 -5.66 26.18
N ILE A 214 5.00 -5.34 25.24
CA ILE A 214 3.55 -5.31 25.52
C ILE A 214 2.96 -6.73 25.52
N ASN A 215 3.10 -7.43 24.39
CA ASN A 215 2.63 -8.80 24.18
C ASN A 215 3.33 -9.45 22.98
N GLU A 216 2.99 -10.70 22.65
CA GLU A 216 3.63 -11.43 21.55
C GLU A 216 3.37 -10.76 20.19
N ALA A 217 2.15 -10.26 19.93
CA ALA A 217 1.85 -9.55 18.68
C ALA A 217 2.67 -8.27 18.52
N GLY A 218 2.86 -7.52 19.61
CA GLY A 218 3.72 -6.35 19.61
C GLY A 218 5.18 -6.68 19.37
N LYS A 219 5.67 -7.78 19.94
CA LYS A 219 7.02 -8.28 19.72
C LYS A 219 7.23 -8.68 18.26
N ASP A 220 6.32 -9.44 17.69
CA ASP A 220 6.41 -9.89 16.30
C ASP A 220 6.36 -8.69 15.33
N LEU A 221 5.43 -7.75 15.53
CA LEU A 221 5.35 -6.53 14.71
C LEU A 221 6.61 -5.66 14.85
N TYR A 222 7.18 -5.56 16.06
CA TYR A 222 8.45 -4.87 16.28
C TYR A 222 9.58 -5.50 15.47
N GLU A 223 9.73 -6.83 15.48
CA GLU A 223 10.79 -7.52 14.74
C GLU A 223 10.58 -7.44 13.22
N ILE A 224 9.32 -7.48 12.73
CA ILE A 224 8.99 -7.23 11.32
C ILE A 224 9.47 -5.84 10.92
N ALA A 225 9.08 -4.78 11.64
CA ALA A 225 9.49 -3.42 11.35
C ALA A 225 11.01 -3.23 11.48
N ARG A 226 11.61 -3.79 12.53
CA ARG A 226 13.04 -3.70 12.78
C ARG A 226 13.86 -4.30 11.65
N TYR A 227 13.45 -5.45 11.09
CA TYR A 227 14.15 -6.09 9.99
C TYR A 227 14.31 -5.13 8.81
N TYR A 228 13.23 -4.48 8.41
CA TYR A 228 13.18 -3.56 7.28
C TYR A 228 14.02 -2.30 7.54
N TYR A 229 13.70 -1.56 8.58
CA TYR A 229 14.30 -0.25 8.82
C TYR A 229 15.78 -0.32 9.22
N VAL A 230 16.22 -1.35 9.93
CA VAL A 230 17.65 -1.50 10.25
C VAL A 230 18.47 -1.87 9.02
N ARG A 231 17.94 -2.70 8.13
CA ARG A 231 18.66 -3.14 6.93
C ARG A 231 18.69 -2.09 5.84
N GLU A 232 17.56 -1.44 5.60
CA GLU A 232 17.48 -0.41 4.57
C GLU A 232 18.29 0.84 4.95
N LEU A 233 18.31 1.20 6.23
CA LEU A 233 18.79 2.50 6.70
C LEU A 233 20.07 2.43 7.54
N GLY A 234 20.51 1.24 7.88
CA GLY A 234 21.77 1.04 8.58
C GLY A 234 21.73 1.29 10.09
N GLY A 235 20.56 1.32 10.73
CA GLY A 235 20.47 1.41 12.18
C GLY A 235 19.11 1.79 12.75
N GLU A 236 18.87 1.43 14.01
CA GLU A 236 17.58 1.67 14.71
C GLU A 236 17.25 3.16 14.90
N GLU A 237 18.26 4.02 14.96
CA GLU A 237 18.11 5.46 15.20
C GLU A 237 18.08 6.28 13.90
N THR A 238 18.41 5.70 12.76
CA THR A 238 18.54 6.42 11.50
C THR A 238 17.19 6.93 11.00
N GLY A 239 16.14 6.15 11.20
CA GLY A 239 14.80 6.44 10.70
C GLY A 239 14.66 6.23 9.20
N GLY A 240 13.46 5.96 8.74
CA GLY A 240 13.18 5.66 7.35
C GLY A 240 11.79 6.03 6.89
N ALA A 241 11.63 5.90 5.59
CA ALA A 241 10.38 6.19 4.92
C ALA A 241 9.29 5.17 5.28
N MET A 242 8.08 5.68 5.49
CA MET A 242 6.87 4.86 5.61
C MET A 242 6.07 5.04 4.32
N HIS A 243 6.25 4.09 3.40
CA HIS A 243 5.63 4.18 2.08
C HIS A 243 4.13 3.91 2.15
N ASP A 244 3.76 2.67 2.33
CA ASP A 244 2.38 2.19 2.31
C ASP A 244 1.54 2.69 3.50
N PRO A 245 2.10 2.77 4.73
CA PRO A 245 1.34 3.35 5.84
C PRO A 245 0.93 4.80 5.59
N LEU A 246 1.76 5.61 4.91
CA LEU A 246 1.39 6.98 4.57
C LEU A 246 0.25 7.02 3.55
N ALA A 247 0.25 6.14 2.55
CA ALA A 247 -0.83 6.06 1.57
C ALA A 247 -2.16 5.65 2.22
N ALA A 248 -2.14 4.63 3.08
CA ALA A 248 -3.32 4.22 3.84
C ALA A 248 -3.83 5.32 4.77
N PHE A 249 -2.92 6.06 5.42
CA PHE A 249 -3.27 7.20 6.27
C PHE A 249 -3.87 8.34 5.46
N ALA A 250 -3.27 8.70 4.32
CA ALA A 250 -3.72 9.80 3.47
C ALA A 250 -5.11 9.53 2.84
N SER A 251 -5.45 8.26 2.56
CA SER A 251 -6.79 7.87 2.12
C SER A 251 -7.85 8.07 3.20
N TYR A 252 -7.49 7.90 4.48
CA TYR A 252 -8.40 8.18 5.61
C TYR A 252 -8.45 9.67 5.93
N ASP A 253 -7.29 10.31 6.07
CA ASP A 253 -7.17 11.73 6.39
C ASP A 253 -6.23 12.45 5.40
N PRO A 254 -6.76 12.94 4.28
CA PRO A 254 -5.95 13.62 3.26
C PRO A 254 -5.32 14.92 3.73
N SER A 255 -5.73 15.46 4.90
CA SER A 255 -5.12 16.66 5.49
C SER A 255 -3.69 16.43 6.01
N ILE A 256 -3.26 15.16 6.10
CA ILE A 256 -1.87 14.82 6.45
C ILE A 256 -0.90 15.27 5.36
N ILE A 257 -1.35 15.31 4.11
CA ILE A 257 -0.58 15.81 2.97
C ILE A 257 -0.72 17.33 2.93
N THR A 258 0.36 18.02 3.18
CA THR A 258 0.41 19.49 3.28
C THR A 258 0.52 20.17 1.92
N ASN A 259 0.88 19.42 0.88
CA ASN A 259 0.98 19.93 -0.49
C ASN A 259 0.49 18.88 -1.49
N TRP A 260 -0.74 19.04 -1.99
CA TRP A 260 -1.30 18.30 -3.10
C TRP A 260 -1.08 19.06 -4.41
N PHE A 261 -0.48 18.42 -5.41
CA PHE A 261 -0.24 18.99 -6.74
C PHE A 261 -1.13 18.31 -7.77
N ALA A 262 -1.98 19.08 -8.44
CA ALA A 262 -2.90 18.56 -9.45
C ALA A 262 -2.26 18.56 -10.85
N CYS A 263 -2.04 17.38 -11.44
CA CYS A 263 -1.46 17.24 -12.78
C CYS A 263 -1.96 15.97 -13.48
N ASN A 264 -1.72 15.89 -14.80
CA ASN A 264 -1.84 14.63 -15.54
C ASN A 264 -0.59 13.79 -15.31
N LEU A 265 -0.76 12.48 -15.29
CA LEU A 265 0.32 11.52 -15.06
C LEU A 265 0.36 10.48 -16.17
N THR A 266 1.55 9.95 -16.42
CA THR A 266 1.77 8.74 -17.20
C THR A 266 2.98 7.98 -16.68
N ALA A 267 3.09 6.71 -17.02
CA ALA A 267 4.26 5.89 -16.78
C ALA A 267 4.90 5.49 -18.11
N GLU A 268 6.23 5.56 -18.17
CA GLU A 268 7.02 5.00 -19.26
C GLU A 268 7.30 3.52 -19.04
N GLU A 269 7.70 2.81 -20.09
CA GLU A 269 8.14 1.40 -20.01
C GLU A 269 9.32 1.21 -19.04
N SER A 270 10.13 2.24 -18.85
CA SER A 270 11.22 2.29 -17.87
C SER A 270 10.75 2.36 -16.40
N GLY A 271 9.45 2.45 -16.16
CA GLY A 271 8.85 2.69 -14.84
C GLY A 271 8.94 4.15 -14.36
N ARG A 272 9.44 5.07 -15.19
CA ARG A 272 9.48 6.49 -14.84
C ARG A 272 8.08 7.07 -14.84
N THR A 273 7.71 7.73 -13.74
CA THR A 273 6.46 8.48 -13.62
C THR A 273 6.68 9.91 -14.12
N ILE A 274 5.83 10.35 -15.03
CA ILE A 274 5.93 11.68 -15.65
C ILE A 274 4.65 12.45 -15.39
N SER A 275 4.81 13.70 -14.91
CA SER A 275 3.74 14.69 -14.89
C SER A 275 3.78 15.51 -16.19
N TYR A 276 2.62 15.81 -16.75
CA TYR A 276 2.49 16.63 -17.92
C TYR A 276 1.23 17.50 -17.88
N PHE A 277 1.23 18.57 -18.68
CA PHE A 277 0.06 19.42 -18.86
C PHE A 277 -0.40 19.24 -20.31
N GLU A 278 -1.60 18.71 -20.49
CA GLU A 278 -2.23 18.68 -21.82
C GLU A 278 -2.78 20.06 -22.18
N GLU A 279 -2.69 20.40 -23.46
CA GLU A 279 -3.38 21.57 -23.99
C GLU A 279 -4.89 21.48 -23.76
N LEU A 280 -5.46 22.54 -23.36
CA LEU A 280 -6.69 22.97 -22.75
C LEU A 280 -8.02 22.22 -23.04
N ASN A 281 -8.10 21.14 -23.79
CA ASN A 281 -9.40 20.60 -24.24
C ASN A 281 -9.62 19.09 -24.08
N LEU A 282 -8.79 18.37 -23.32
CA LEU A 282 -9.07 16.97 -23.05
C LEU A 282 -9.82 16.79 -21.73
N PRO A 283 -10.89 15.97 -21.70
CA PRO A 283 -11.76 15.83 -20.54
C PRO A 283 -11.16 14.89 -19.45
N ARG A 284 -9.84 14.87 -19.31
CA ARG A 284 -9.19 14.07 -18.26
C ARG A 284 -9.20 14.82 -16.95
N LYS A 285 -9.54 14.10 -15.88
CA LYS A 285 -9.34 14.61 -14.52
C LYS A 285 -7.84 14.68 -14.25
N ARG A 286 -7.43 15.71 -13.55
CA ARG A 286 -6.07 15.81 -13.03
C ARG A 286 -6.00 14.96 -11.77
N HIS A 287 -4.96 14.15 -11.67
CA HIS A 287 -4.67 13.41 -10.45
C HIS A 287 -4.06 14.33 -9.39
N HIS A 288 -4.22 13.94 -8.13
CA HIS A 288 -3.67 14.63 -6.98
C HIS A 288 -2.40 13.93 -6.53
N VAL A 289 -1.26 14.63 -6.57
CA VAL A 289 0.05 14.09 -6.21
C VAL A 289 0.50 14.69 -4.91
N ALA A 290 0.79 13.85 -3.92
CA ALA A 290 1.35 14.26 -2.64
C ALA A 290 2.81 14.68 -2.81
N LEU A 291 3.12 15.95 -2.57
CA LEU A 291 4.50 16.47 -2.64
C LEU A 291 5.09 16.77 -1.26
N ASP A 292 4.26 16.88 -0.24
CA ASP A 292 4.72 17.15 1.12
C ASP A 292 3.75 16.60 2.17
N VAL A 293 4.25 16.34 3.39
CA VAL A 293 3.51 15.65 4.45
C VAL A 293 3.84 16.27 5.81
N ASP A 294 2.86 16.35 6.72
CA ASP A 294 3.11 16.61 8.14
C ASP A 294 3.68 15.36 8.82
N THR A 295 4.98 15.14 8.63
CA THR A 295 5.71 13.97 9.13
C THR A 295 5.54 13.77 10.63
N ARG A 296 5.58 14.87 11.42
CA ARG A 296 5.50 14.78 12.89
C ARG A 296 4.14 14.27 13.33
N ARG A 297 3.07 14.84 12.78
CA ARG A 297 1.70 14.43 13.05
C ARG A 297 1.50 12.97 12.62
N PHE A 298 1.88 12.63 11.37
CA PHE A 298 1.74 11.29 10.82
C PHE A 298 2.42 10.23 11.71
N THR A 299 3.71 10.39 11.99
CA THR A 299 4.47 9.40 12.76
C THR A 299 3.89 9.23 14.17
N LYS A 300 3.51 10.34 14.81
CA LYS A 300 2.91 10.29 16.15
C LYS A 300 1.58 9.56 16.15
N GLU A 301 0.64 9.94 15.28
CA GLU A 301 -0.70 9.33 15.24
C GLU A 301 -0.63 7.86 14.84
N TYR A 302 0.25 7.50 13.89
CA TYR A 302 0.50 6.11 13.51
C TYR A 302 0.95 5.26 14.70
N ILE A 303 1.99 5.71 15.42
CA ILE A 303 2.53 4.98 16.57
C ILE A 303 1.49 4.87 17.68
N ASP A 304 0.78 5.95 17.99
CA ASP A 304 -0.26 5.95 19.04
C ASP A 304 -1.38 4.94 18.74
N LEU A 305 -1.89 4.92 17.49
CA LEU A 305 -2.95 4.01 17.07
C LEU A 305 -2.48 2.54 17.11
N VAL A 306 -1.32 2.25 16.53
CA VAL A 306 -0.80 0.88 16.50
C VAL A 306 -0.46 0.39 17.91
N THR A 307 0.11 1.24 18.76
CA THR A 307 0.36 0.90 20.18
C THR A 307 -0.95 0.58 20.91
N ALA A 308 -2.00 1.34 20.64
CA ALA A 308 -3.32 1.07 21.22
C ALA A 308 -3.89 -0.27 20.72
N LEU A 309 -3.75 -0.59 19.43
CA LEU A 309 -4.16 -1.89 18.89
C LEU A 309 -3.41 -3.03 19.60
N ILE A 310 -2.08 -2.94 19.70
CA ILE A 310 -1.25 -3.96 20.37
C ILE A 310 -1.70 -4.16 21.83
N LYS A 311 -1.95 -3.07 22.58
CA LYS A 311 -2.38 -3.15 23.99
C LYS A 311 -3.74 -3.80 24.18
N ASN A 312 -4.61 -3.76 23.17
CA ASN A 312 -5.96 -4.30 23.21
C ASN A 312 -6.08 -5.68 22.54
N ASN A 313 -4.98 -6.22 22.02
CA ASN A 313 -4.88 -7.55 21.39
C ASN A 313 -4.63 -8.65 22.49
#